data_e1f395926f4aa66e6052f5ffc6dd9ae4
#
_entry.id   e1f395926f4aa66e6052f5ffc6dd9ae4
#
_cell.length_a   1.000
_cell.length_b   1.000
_cell.length_c   1.000
_cell.angle_alpha   90.00
_cell.angle_beta   90.00
_cell.angle_gamma   90.00
#
_symmetry.space_group_name_H-M   'P 1'
#
loop_
_entity.id
_entity.type
_entity.pdbx_description
1 polymer ?
#
loop_
_entity_poly.entity_id
_entity_poly.type
_entity_poly.pdbx_seq_one_letter_code
_entity_poly.pdbx_strand_id
1 'polypeptide(L)'
;MMTNMDEPRLVCLDMDRVLVDHLSTWQFVYDGLGISNDESFELYNQGLLDEWDWIKLDIALIKESRKNGPPVLDSELRGLMVGMPMMTYWKELIGGLLARDFHVAIVSGGLQQTARDIAAQFPSDGPWKRRWGGIDRFTANRFGGGNDTLLHVFTNGWLLGAPVGDGEHTLDDFGRYQVQMDGKGSVVKMLQRRLGVSKENTASVGDSAGDISMFKESGLPICFNPWDDRPKELARHIVEEKNLQLVETIILEHFGIPSTS
;
A
#
# COMPACT_ATOMS: atom_id res chain seq x y z
N MET A 1 -22.38 -28.41 12.08
CA MET A 1 -21.17 -27.60 11.80
C MET A 1 -21.66 -26.28 11.27
N MET A 2 -21.61 -25.23 12.06
CA MET A 2 -21.86 -23.84 11.55
C MET A 2 -20.77 -23.54 10.58
N THR A 3 -21.13 -23.23 9.36
CA THR A 3 -20.18 -22.80 8.33
C THR A 3 -19.57 -21.48 8.78
N ASN A 4 -18.23 -21.41 8.84
CA ASN A 4 -17.37 -20.29 9.22
C ASN A 4 -17.53 -19.05 8.31
N MET A 5 -18.75 -18.78 7.79
CA MET A 5 -19.02 -17.69 6.84
C MET A 5 -19.20 -16.31 7.50
N ASP A 6 -19.29 -16.24 8.83
CA ASP A 6 -19.58 -15.00 9.57
C ASP A 6 -18.35 -14.35 10.20
N GLU A 7 -17.16 -14.95 10.13
CA GLU A 7 -15.96 -14.34 10.68
C GLU A 7 -15.34 -13.36 9.69
N PRO A 8 -14.99 -12.13 10.13
CA PRO A 8 -14.37 -11.15 9.27
C PRO A 8 -12.99 -11.62 8.81
N ARG A 9 -12.63 -11.31 7.56
CA ARG A 9 -11.36 -11.67 6.93
C ARG A 9 -10.61 -10.43 6.50
N LEU A 10 -9.27 -10.49 6.56
CA LEU A 10 -8.38 -9.40 6.21
C LEU A 10 -7.35 -9.87 5.19
N VAL A 11 -7.17 -9.10 4.12
CA VAL A 11 -6.06 -9.26 3.17
C VAL A 11 -5.21 -8.01 3.20
N CYS A 12 -3.94 -8.14 3.59
CA CYS A 12 -2.96 -7.06 3.57
C CYS A 12 -2.08 -7.22 2.33
N LEU A 13 -2.03 -6.18 1.51
CA LEU A 13 -1.27 -6.12 0.26
C LEU A 13 -0.16 -5.09 0.40
N ASP A 14 1.07 -5.44 0.07
CA ASP A 14 2.05 -4.42 -0.28
C ASP A 14 1.64 -3.72 -1.57
N MET A 15 2.25 -2.57 -1.87
CA MET A 15 1.93 -1.79 -3.06
C MET A 15 3.02 -1.90 -4.12
N ASP A 16 4.25 -1.53 -3.79
CA ASP A 16 5.36 -1.54 -4.71
C ASP A 16 5.72 -2.99 -5.08
N ARG A 17 5.87 -3.32 -6.37
CA ARG A 17 6.07 -4.67 -6.93
C ARG A 17 4.94 -5.68 -6.69
N VAL A 18 3.89 -5.32 -5.94
CA VAL A 18 2.70 -6.15 -5.71
C VAL A 18 1.50 -5.61 -6.48
N LEU A 19 1.05 -4.39 -6.20
CA LEU A 19 -0.04 -3.73 -6.93
C LEU A 19 0.48 -2.88 -8.09
N VAL A 20 1.68 -2.31 -7.93
CA VAL A 20 2.41 -1.52 -8.92
C VAL A 20 3.52 -2.38 -9.50
N ASP A 21 3.63 -2.47 -10.82
CA ASP A 21 4.71 -3.19 -11.51
C ASP A 21 5.94 -2.29 -11.72
N HIS A 22 6.41 -1.71 -10.63
CA HIS A 22 7.62 -0.89 -10.57
C HIS A 22 8.36 -1.13 -9.26
N LEU A 23 9.67 -0.87 -9.24
CA LEU A 23 10.51 -1.11 -8.07
C LEU A 23 10.02 -0.36 -6.83
N SER A 24 9.72 0.92 -6.99
CA SER A 24 9.19 1.78 -5.95
C SER A 24 8.40 2.94 -6.56
N THR A 25 7.30 3.32 -5.94
CA THR A 25 6.55 4.52 -6.34
C THR A 25 7.35 5.80 -6.12
N TRP A 26 8.25 5.85 -5.13
CA TRP A 26 9.21 6.94 -4.96
C TRP A 26 10.20 7.00 -6.11
N GLN A 27 10.82 5.87 -6.47
CA GLN A 27 11.75 5.78 -7.60
C GLN A 27 11.12 6.26 -8.91
N PHE A 28 9.85 5.92 -9.13
CA PHE A 28 9.12 6.37 -10.32
C PHE A 28 9.07 7.91 -10.43
N VAL A 29 8.90 8.59 -9.29
CA VAL A 29 8.93 10.07 -9.24
C VAL A 29 10.35 10.60 -9.45
N TYR A 30 11.36 9.97 -8.85
CA TYR A 30 12.77 10.38 -9.04
C TYR A 30 13.19 10.26 -10.50
N ASP A 31 12.85 9.13 -11.14
CA ASP A 31 13.12 8.92 -12.56
C ASP A 31 12.45 9.98 -13.43
N GLY A 32 11.20 10.31 -13.14
CA GLY A 32 10.45 11.37 -13.84
C GLY A 32 11.02 12.77 -13.68
N LEU A 33 11.69 13.03 -12.55
CA LEU A 33 12.38 14.30 -12.28
C LEU A 33 13.85 14.32 -12.72
N GLY A 34 14.41 13.15 -13.08
CA GLY A 34 15.82 12.99 -13.40
C GLY A 34 16.75 13.20 -12.19
N ILE A 35 16.31 12.80 -11.00
CA ILE A 35 17.06 12.88 -9.74
C ILE A 35 17.34 11.49 -9.19
N SER A 36 18.31 11.38 -8.28
CA SER A 36 18.60 10.14 -7.54
C SER A 36 18.63 10.42 -6.04
N ASN A 37 18.15 9.46 -5.24
CA ASN A 37 18.24 9.48 -3.79
C ASN A 37 19.33 8.54 -3.24
N ASP A 38 20.29 8.13 -4.06
CA ASP A 38 21.33 7.16 -3.70
C ASP A 38 22.07 7.54 -2.42
N GLU A 39 22.33 8.85 -2.22
CA GLU A 39 23.03 9.35 -1.02
C GLU A 39 22.19 9.13 0.25
N SER A 40 20.92 9.50 0.25
CA SER A 40 20.03 9.30 1.40
C SER A 40 19.75 7.83 1.66
N PHE A 41 19.63 7.03 0.60
CA PHE A 41 19.49 5.58 0.69
C PHE A 41 20.70 4.91 1.33
N GLU A 42 21.91 5.31 0.96
CA GLU A 42 23.14 4.79 1.56
C GLU A 42 23.26 5.16 3.04
N LEU A 43 22.92 6.39 3.42
CA LEU A 43 22.88 6.82 4.82
C LEU A 43 21.87 6.01 5.65
N TYR A 44 20.71 5.71 5.07
CA TYR A 44 19.73 4.84 5.70
C TYR A 44 20.27 3.40 5.90
N ASN A 45 20.89 2.81 4.87
CA ASN A 45 21.47 1.46 4.95
C ASN A 45 22.59 1.37 5.99
N GLN A 46 23.32 2.44 6.22
CA GLN A 46 24.36 2.54 7.26
C GLN A 46 23.77 2.77 8.66
N GLY A 47 22.45 2.94 8.79
CA GLY A 47 21.80 3.24 10.07
C GLY A 47 22.06 4.65 10.58
N LEU A 48 22.47 5.57 9.72
CA LEU A 48 22.73 6.99 10.03
C LEU A 48 21.49 7.87 9.88
N LEU A 49 20.44 7.34 9.27
CA LEU A 49 19.12 7.97 9.14
C LEU A 49 18.04 7.03 9.65
N ASP A 50 17.05 7.56 10.33
CA ASP A 50 15.77 6.88 10.48
C ASP A 50 14.88 7.09 9.23
N GLU A 51 13.82 6.32 9.11
CA GLU A 51 12.96 6.36 7.93
C GLU A 51 12.21 7.69 7.77
N TRP A 52 11.89 8.38 8.87
CA TRP A 52 11.22 9.67 8.78
C TRP A 52 12.19 10.76 8.31
N ASP A 53 13.41 10.77 8.80
CA ASP A 53 14.45 11.69 8.33
C ASP A 53 14.77 11.41 6.85
N TRP A 54 14.78 10.14 6.44
CA TRP A 54 14.92 9.77 5.04
C TRP A 54 13.79 10.36 4.16
N ILE A 55 12.52 10.21 4.56
CA ILE A 55 11.38 10.82 3.84
C ILE A 55 11.54 12.35 3.71
N LYS A 56 11.99 13.02 4.78
CA LYS A 56 12.24 14.48 4.73
C LYS A 56 13.34 14.85 3.75
N LEU A 57 14.42 14.07 3.70
CA LEU A 57 15.49 14.27 2.71
C LEU A 57 15.01 14.04 1.28
N ASP A 58 14.20 13.00 1.05
CA ASP A 58 13.65 12.74 -0.27
C ASP A 58 12.69 13.85 -0.72
N ILE A 59 11.87 14.41 0.18
CA ILE A 59 11.04 15.58 -0.11
C ILE A 59 11.91 16.81 -0.43
N ALA A 60 12.96 17.06 0.35
CA ALA A 60 13.90 18.14 0.10
C ALA A 60 14.57 17.98 -1.27
N LEU A 61 15.01 16.77 -1.61
CA LEU A 61 15.58 16.42 -2.92
C LEU A 61 14.61 16.72 -4.07
N ILE A 62 13.35 16.33 -3.93
CA ILE A 62 12.29 16.64 -4.91
C ILE A 62 12.14 18.17 -5.06
N LYS A 63 12.04 18.91 -3.96
CA LYS A 63 11.89 20.37 -3.98
C LYS A 63 13.10 21.06 -4.61
N GLU A 64 14.30 20.55 -4.37
CA GLU A 64 15.55 21.07 -4.91
C GLU A 64 15.81 20.68 -6.37
N SER A 65 15.05 19.75 -6.95
CA SER A 65 15.19 19.38 -8.37
C SER A 65 15.11 20.59 -9.31
N ARG A 66 14.53 21.70 -8.83
CA ARG A 66 14.38 22.98 -9.54
C ARG A 66 15.06 24.16 -8.79
N LYS A 67 16.33 24.04 -8.45
CA LYS A 67 17.09 25.01 -7.63
C LYS A 67 16.90 26.51 -7.96
N ASN A 68 16.55 26.87 -9.18
CA ASN A 68 16.38 28.25 -9.64
C ASN A 68 15.06 28.47 -10.40
N GLY A 69 14.10 27.56 -10.25
CA GLY A 69 12.80 27.59 -10.91
C GLY A 69 11.64 27.85 -9.94
N PRO A 70 10.41 27.83 -10.45
CA PRO A 70 9.23 27.83 -9.59
C PRO A 70 9.21 26.57 -8.70
N PRO A 71 8.57 26.63 -7.53
CA PRO A 71 8.49 25.47 -6.64
C PRO A 71 7.82 24.29 -7.34
N VAL A 72 8.24 23.07 -6.99
CA VAL A 72 7.57 21.84 -7.45
C VAL A 72 6.18 21.77 -6.81
N LEU A 73 5.18 21.50 -7.64
CA LEU A 73 3.78 21.42 -7.23
C LEU A 73 3.30 19.98 -7.08
N ASP A 74 2.32 19.74 -6.18
CA ASP A 74 1.68 18.43 -6.03
C ASP A 74 1.09 17.93 -7.35
N SER A 75 0.43 18.80 -8.11
CA SER A 75 -0.16 18.46 -9.42
C SER A 75 0.85 18.00 -10.45
N GLU A 76 2.06 18.58 -10.44
CA GLU A 76 3.12 18.16 -11.35
C GLU A 76 3.63 16.76 -11.02
N LEU A 77 3.84 16.47 -9.73
CA LEU A 77 4.25 15.12 -9.30
C LEU A 77 3.16 14.08 -9.60
N ARG A 78 1.90 14.44 -9.37
CA ARG A 78 0.77 13.60 -9.78
C ARG A 78 0.73 13.38 -11.29
N GLY A 79 1.06 14.42 -12.07
CA GLY A 79 1.20 14.31 -13.52
C GLY A 79 2.28 13.31 -13.94
N LEU A 80 3.41 13.27 -13.24
CA LEU A 80 4.46 12.27 -13.48
C LEU A 80 3.97 10.84 -13.19
N MET A 81 3.12 10.67 -12.19
CA MET A 81 2.59 9.36 -11.80
C MET A 81 1.52 8.81 -12.74
N VAL A 82 0.99 9.64 -13.65
CA VAL A 82 0.06 9.19 -14.70
C VAL A 82 0.77 8.18 -15.60
N GLY A 83 0.19 6.99 -15.75
CA GLY A 83 0.80 5.93 -16.56
C GLY A 83 1.77 5.02 -15.78
N MET A 84 1.83 5.15 -14.46
CA MET A 84 2.55 4.19 -13.60
C MET A 84 2.06 2.76 -13.91
N PRO A 85 2.97 1.82 -14.21
CA PRO A 85 2.57 0.47 -14.58
C PRO A 85 1.94 -0.25 -13.38
N MET A 86 0.79 -0.86 -13.61
CA MET A 86 0.08 -1.62 -12.60
C MET A 86 0.25 -3.12 -12.84
N MET A 87 0.27 -3.90 -11.77
CA MET A 87 0.35 -5.34 -11.84
C MET A 87 -0.90 -5.93 -12.51
N THR A 88 -0.71 -6.95 -13.34
CA THR A 88 -1.83 -7.64 -13.99
C THR A 88 -2.84 -8.14 -12.96
N TYR A 89 -4.13 -7.88 -13.21
CA TYR A 89 -5.25 -8.32 -12.37
C TYR A 89 -5.39 -7.60 -11.00
N TRP A 90 -4.69 -6.50 -10.77
CA TRP A 90 -4.74 -5.79 -9.49
C TRP A 90 -6.13 -5.29 -9.11
N LYS A 91 -6.87 -4.79 -10.10
CA LYS A 91 -8.20 -4.20 -9.91
C LYS A 91 -9.25 -5.26 -9.64
N GLU A 92 -9.18 -6.36 -10.37
CA GLU A 92 -10.05 -7.52 -10.21
C GLU A 92 -9.82 -8.18 -8.84
N LEU A 93 -8.57 -8.34 -8.42
CA LEU A 93 -8.23 -8.86 -7.09
C LEU A 93 -8.89 -8.03 -5.98
N ILE A 94 -8.64 -6.72 -5.94
CA ILE A 94 -9.19 -5.86 -4.89
C ILE A 94 -10.71 -5.86 -4.95
N GLY A 95 -11.29 -5.66 -6.14
CA GLY A 95 -12.74 -5.63 -6.34
C GLY A 95 -13.41 -6.95 -5.98
N GLY A 96 -12.79 -8.06 -6.34
CA GLY A 96 -13.27 -9.42 -6.05
C GLY A 96 -13.28 -9.73 -4.55
N LEU A 97 -12.23 -9.32 -3.83
CA LEU A 97 -12.15 -9.46 -2.38
C LEU A 97 -13.17 -8.58 -1.65
N LEU A 98 -13.30 -7.31 -2.05
CA LEU A 98 -14.29 -6.39 -1.48
C LEU A 98 -15.73 -6.88 -1.70
N ALA A 99 -16.03 -7.40 -2.88
CA ALA A 99 -17.35 -7.95 -3.21
C ALA A 99 -17.72 -9.20 -2.37
N ARG A 100 -16.70 -9.85 -1.79
CA ARG A 100 -16.84 -11.03 -0.90
C ARG A 100 -16.68 -10.67 0.58
N ASP A 101 -16.87 -9.40 0.92
CA ASP A 101 -16.81 -8.88 2.30
C ASP A 101 -15.44 -9.05 3.00
N PHE A 102 -14.35 -9.17 2.26
CA PHE A 102 -13.02 -9.08 2.85
C PHE A 102 -12.67 -7.62 3.18
N HIS A 103 -12.06 -7.41 4.34
CA HIS A 103 -11.28 -6.21 4.55
C HIS A 103 -9.99 -6.31 3.73
N VAL A 104 -9.69 -5.29 2.95
CA VAL A 104 -8.46 -5.20 2.17
C VAL A 104 -7.64 -4.02 2.70
N ALA A 105 -6.36 -4.23 2.97
CA ALA A 105 -5.46 -3.18 3.42
C ALA A 105 -4.26 -3.05 2.47
N ILE A 106 -4.00 -1.85 1.99
CA ILE A 106 -2.74 -1.50 1.34
C ILE A 106 -1.79 -1.03 2.44
N VAL A 107 -0.67 -1.74 2.63
CA VAL A 107 0.30 -1.49 3.70
C VAL A 107 1.69 -1.37 3.08
N SER A 108 2.16 -0.15 2.83
CA SER A 108 3.39 0.10 2.07
C SER A 108 4.17 1.31 2.55
N GLY A 109 5.49 1.27 2.42
CA GLY A 109 6.35 2.44 2.55
C GLY A 109 6.27 3.39 1.34
N GLY A 110 5.59 2.98 0.27
CA GLY A 110 5.40 3.75 -0.95
C GLY A 110 4.42 4.92 -0.83
N LEU A 111 4.21 5.60 -1.95
CA LEU A 111 3.50 6.87 -2.01
C LEU A 111 1.99 6.75 -1.78
N GLN A 112 1.47 7.50 -0.81
CA GLN A 112 0.03 7.57 -0.53
C GLN A 112 -0.80 8.07 -1.73
N GLN A 113 -0.20 8.87 -2.60
CA GLN A 113 -0.86 9.39 -3.80
C GLN A 113 -1.28 8.22 -4.71
N THR A 114 -0.36 7.29 -4.99
CA THR A 114 -0.66 6.05 -5.73
C THR A 114 -1.72 5.21 -5.04
N ALA A 115 -1.57 4.98 -3.73
CA ALA A 115 -2.54 4.20 -2.97
C ALA A 115 -3.95 4.84 -2.97
N ARG A 116 -4.04 6.16 -2.94
CA ARG A 116 -5.31 6.88 -3.08
C ARG A 116 -5.92 6.75 -4.48
N ASP A 117 -5.08 6.80 -5.52
CA ASP A 117 -5.53 6.62 -6.89
C ASP A 117 -6.04 5.18 -7.13
N ILE A 118 -5.37 4.19 -6.54
CA ILE A 118 -5.86 2.82 -6.47
C ILE A 118 -7.22 2.78 -5.76
N ALA A 119 -7.32 3.35 -4.56
CA ALA A 119 -8.52 3.32 -3.75
C ALA A 119 -9.71 4.07 -4.42
N ALA A 120 -9.44 5.13 -5.17
CA ALA A 120 -10.46 5.86 -5.92
C ALA A 120 -11.14 5.03 -7.02
N GLN A 121 -10.55 3.91 -7.43
CA GLN A 121 -11.18 2.97 -8.38
C GLN A 121 -12.33 2.16 -7.74
N PHE A 122 -12.47 2.23 -6.41
CA PHE A 122 -13.46 1.47 -5.63
C PHE A 122 -14.36 2.43 -4.83
N PRO A 123 -15.21 3.23 -5.51
CA PRO A 123 -16.08 4.19 -4.85
C PRO A 123 -17.15 3.49 -3.99
N SER A 124 -17.62 4.18 -2.96
CA SER A 124 -18.57 3.65 -1.99
C SER A 124 -19.94 3.27 -2.57
N ASP A 125 -20.26 3.68 -3.79
CA ASP A 125 -21.48 3.33 -4.51
C ASP A 125 -21.34 2.09 -5.43
N GLY A 126 -20.18 1.45 -5.41
CA GLY A 126 -19.90 0.19 -6.13
C GLY A 126 -20.65 -1.03 -5.57
N PRO A 127 -20.42 -2.24 -6.12
CA PRO A 127 -21.08 -3.47 -5.68
C PRO A 127 -20.79 -3.88 -4.23
N TRP A 128 -19.73 -3.35 -3.63
CA TRP A 128 -19.30 -3.53 -2.24
C TRP A 128 -19.88 -2.53 -1.24
N LYS A 129 -20.71 -1.60 -1.70
CA LYS A 129 -21.21 -0.44 -0.91
C LYS A 129 -21.87 -0.78 0.43
N ARG A 130 -22.35 -1.99 0.62
CA ARG A 130 -23.04 -2.39 1.85
C ARG A 130 -22.19 -2.23 3.10
N ARG A 131 -20.87 -2.42 2.95
CA ARG A 131 -19.88 -2.31 4.03
C ARG A 131 -18.81 -1.27 3.77
N TRP A 132 -18.94 -0.54 2.69
CA TRP A 132 -17.98 0.45 2.28
C TRP A 132 -18.25 1.79 2.96
N GLY A 133 -17.38 2.19 3.87
CA GLY A 133 -17.50 3.45 4.62
C GLY A 133 -16.47 4.52 4.30
N GLY A 134 -15.49 4.20 3.47
CA GLY A 134 -14.43 5.15 3.11
C GLY A 134 -13.29 4.48 2.37
N ILE A 135 -12.56 5.25 1.63
CA ILE A 135 -11.52 4.80 0.73
C ILE A 135 -10.16 4.82 1.40
N ASP A 136 -9.83 5.96 1.96
CA ASP A 136 -8.57 6.18 2.67
C ASP A 136 -8.82 6.03 4.17
N ARG A 137 -8.27 4.97 4.76
CA ARG A 137 -8.46 4.69 6.18
C ARG A 137 -7.93 5.79 7.08
N PHE A 138 -6.88 6.46 6.66
CA PHE A 138 -6.35 7.60 7.40
C PHE A 138 -7.37 8.75 7.42
N THR A 139 -7.95 9.08 6.28
CA THR A 139 -9.00 10.09 6.17
C THR A 139 -10.25 9.66 6.92
N ALA A 140 -10.70 8.42 6.73
CA ALA A 140 -11.85 7.87 7.43
C ALA A 140 -11.66 7.86 8.96
N ASN A 141 -10.49 7.50 9.46
CA ASN A 141 -10.17 7.57 10.88
C ASN A 141 -10.20 8.99 11.43
N ARG A 142 -9.68 9.93 10.68
CA ARG A 142 -9.63 11.34 11.05
C ARG A 142 -11.03 11.94 11.18
N PHE A 143 -11.98 11.47 10.39
CA PHE A 143 -13.36 11.95 10.36
C PHE A 143 -14.38 10.97 10.98
N GLY A 144 -13.92 10.00 11.75
CA GLY A 144 -14.80 9.06 12.44
C GLY A 144 -15.42 7.99 11.57
N GLY A 145 -14.79 7.62 10.45
CA GLY A 145 -15.22 6.48 9.63
C GLY A 145 -15.37 5.21 10.48
N GLY A 146 -16.55 4.61 10.45
CA GLY A 146 -16.94 3.47 11.27
C GLY A 146 -16.23 2.17 10.88
N ASN A 147 -16.67 1.07 11.49
CA ASN A 147 -16.16 -0.29 11.20
C ASN A 147 -16.58 -0.80 9.81
N ASP A 148 -17.37 -0.04 9.07
CA ASP A 148 -17.97 -0.44 7.79
C ASP A 148 -17.04 -0.24 6.59
N THR A 149 -15.84 0.31 6.80
CA THR A 149 -14.84 0.48 5.73
C THR A 149 -14.14 -0.85 5.47
N LEU A 150 -14.21 -1.33 4.23
CA LEU A 150 -13.54 -2.57 3.82
C LEU A 150 -12.16 -2.34 3.19
N LEU A 151 -11.90 -1.19 2.57
CA LEU A 151 -10.59 -0.83 2.03
C LEU A 151 -9.86 0.14 2.97
N HIS A 152 -8.66 -0.23 3.35
CA HIS A 152 -7.81 0.50 4.29
C HIS A 152 -6.50 0.89 3.61
N VAL A 153 -6.00 2.10 3.83
CA VAL A 153 -4.74 2.57 3.26
C VAL A 153 -3.80 3.04 4.36
N PHE A 154 -2.62 2.42 4.41
CA PHE A 154 -1.50 2.79 5.28
C PHE A 154 -0.26 2.90 4.43
N THR A 155 0.17 4.13 4.17
CA THR A 155 1.31 4.42 3.29
C THR A 155 2.02 5.69 3.71
N ASN A 156 3.25 5.87 3.22
CA ASN A 156 4.04 7.07 3.40
C ASN A 156 3.80 8.05 2.23
N GLY A 157 4.54 9.16 2.17
CA GLY A 157 4.45 10.10 1.05
C GLY A 157 4.69 11.54 1.45
N TRP A 158 4.52 12.44 0.50
CA TRP A 158 4.52 13.87 0.81
C TRP A 158 3.15 14.35 1.29
N LEU A 159 3.13 15.50 1.92
CA LEU A 159 1.93 16.24 2.30
C LEU A 159 1.87 17.54 1.49
N LEU A 160 0.65 18.10 1.38
CA LEU A 160 0.46 19.40 0.76
C LEU A 160 1.04 20.49 1.65
N GLY A 161 1.91 21.32 1.07
CA GLY A 161 2.48 22.51 1.68
C GLY A 161 1.62 23.74 1.45
N ALA A 162 2.27 24.90 1.29
CA ALA A 162 1.60 26.17 1.10
C ALA A 162 0.80 26.21 -0.23
N PRO A 163 -0.41 26.81 -0.23
CA PRO A 163 -1.12 27.10 -1.46
C PRO A 163 -0.41 28.21 -2.25
N VAL A 164 -0.34 28.03 -3.58
CA VAL A 164 0.29 29.01 -4.50
C VAL A 164 -0.68 29.65 -5.49
N GLY A 165 -1.97 29.41 -5.33
CA GLY A 165 -3.05 29.93 -6.20
C GLY A 165 -3.73 28.81 -6.98
N ASP A 166 -4.92 29.07 -7.51
CA ASP A 166 -5.71 28.17 -8.38
C ASP A 166 -5.92 26.74 -7.86
N GLY A 167 -5.89 26.55 -6.53
CA GLY A 167 -5.98 25.23 -5.89
C GLY A 167 -4.69 24.43 -5.90
N GLU A 168 -3.59 24.98 -6.39
CA GLU A 168 -2.27 24.37 -6.42
C GLU A 168 -1.57 24.49 -5.07
N HIS A 169 -0.76 23.50 -4.74
CA HIS A 169 0.02 23.41 -3.50
C HIS A 169 1.47 23.00 -3.77
N THR A 170 2.37 23.57 -2.99
CA THR A 170 3.73 23.05 -2.86
C THR A 170 3.75 21.77 -2.02
N LEU A 171 4.92 21.20 -1.79
CA LEU A 171 5.13 20.12 -0.84
C LEU A 171 5.43 20.66 0.56
N ASP A 172 4.93 19.98 1.59
CA ASP A 172 5.35 20.16 2.97
C ASP A 172 6.80 19.69 3.16
N ASP A 173 7.46 20.09 4.26
CA ASP A 173 8.85 19.72 4.54
C ASP A 173 8.99 18.43 5.35
N PHE A 174 7.90 17.95 5.95
CA PHE A 174 7.95 16.85 6.91
C PHE A 174 7.54 15.50 6.32
N GLY A 175 6.70 15.54 5.29
CA GLY A 175 6.13 14.33 4.71
C GLY A 175 5.19 13.59 5.65
N ARG A 176 4.69 12.47 5.16
CA ARG A 176 3.86 11.52 5.88
C ARG A 176 4.65 10.26 6.15
N TYR A 177 4.83 9.94 7.41
CA TYR A 177 5.39 8.67 7.88
C TYR A 177 4.34 7.90 8.67
N GLN A 178 3.88 6.80 8.13
CA GLN A 178 2.81 5.99 8.72
C GLN A 178 3.17 4.50 8.78
N VAL A 179 4.03 4.05 7.90
CA VAL A 179 4.45 2.65 7.79
C VAL A 179 5.96 2.58 7.86
N GLN A 180 6.47 1.89 8.86
CA GLN A 180 7.87 1.52 8.97
C GLN A 180 8.13 0.35 8.01
N MET A 181 9.27 0.34 7.31
CA MET A 181 9.57 -0.66 6.28
C MET A 181 9.56 -2.09 6.83
N ASP A 182 10.20 -2.30 7.97
CA ASP A 182 10.23 -3.59 8.67
C ASP A 182 9.09 -3.75 9.70
N GLY A 183 8.26 -2.73 9.87
CA GLY A 183 7.19 -2.61 10.87
C GLY A 183 5.77 -2.85 10.35
N LYS A 184 5.57 -3.27 9.11
CA LYS A 184 4.24 -3.52 8.52
C LYS A 184 3.36 -4.44 9.38
N GLY A 185 3.95 -5.39 10.11
CA GLY A 185 3.25 -6.28 11.04
C GLY A 185 2.51 -5.55 12.16
N SER A 186 2.99 -4.39 12.62
CA SER A 186 2.27 -3.59 13.63
C SER A 186 0.96 -3.01 13.08
N VAL A 187 0.93 -2.64 11.79
CA VAL A 187 -0.30 -2.22 11.11
C VAL A 187 -1.28 -3.39 11.02
N VAL A 188 -0.80 -4.58 10.64
CA VAL A 188 -1.64 -5.79 10.58
C VAL A 188 -2.26 -6.09 11.95
N LYS A 189 -1.46 -6.13 13.01
CA LYS A 189 -1.95 -6.33 14.40
C LYS A 189 -2.98 -5.29 14.82
N MET A 190 -2.76 -4.05 14.47
CA MET A 190 -3.69 -2.96 14.78
C MET A 190 -5.02 -3.18 14.05
N LEU A 191 -4.99 -3.54 12.76
CA LEU A 191 -6.19 -3.85 11.98
C LEU A 191 -6.93 -5.07 12.52
N GLN A 192 -6.22 -6.16 12.81
CA GLN A 192 -6.80 -7.37 13.41
C GLN A 192 -7.58 -7.03 14.68
N ARG A 193 -6.96 -6.33 15.62
CA ARG A 193 -7.62 -5.90 16.86
C ARG A 193 -8.83 -5.01 16.62
N ARG A 194 -8.73 -4.08 15.70
CA ARG A 194 -9.78 -3.11 15.41
C ARG A 194 -10.98 -3.73 14.69
N LEU A 195 -10.73 -4.70 13.82
CA LEU A 195 -11.73 -5.33 12.97
C LEU A 195 -12.25 -6.65 13.58
N GLY A 196 -11.67 -7.13 14.68
CA GLY A 196 -12.01 -8.42 15.27
C GLY A 196 -11.59 -9.60 14.38
N VAL A 197 -10.53 -9.45 13.57
CA VAL A 197 -10.02 -10.49 12.68
C VAL A 197 -8.90 -11.24 13.37
N SER A 198 -8.94 -12.57 13.34
CA SER A 198 -7.86 -13.40 13.86
C SER A 198 -6.67 -13.45 12.89
N LYS A 199 -5.52 -13.93 13.39
CA LYS A 199 -4.35 -14.18 12.54
C LYS A 199 -4.67 -15.21 11.46
N GLU A 200 -5.39 -16.26 11.79
CA GLU A 200 -5.80 -17.35 10.90
C GLU A 200 -6.69 -16.84 9.76
N ASN A 201 -7.49 -15.80 10.03
CA ASN A 201 -8.37 -15.15 9.06
C ASN A 201 -7.70 -13.96 8.34
N THR A 202 -6.37 -13.86 8.43
CA THR A 202 -5.58 -12.82 7.77
C THR A 202 -4.68 -13.42 6.70
N ALA A 203 -4.74 -12.91 5.48
CA ALA A 203 -3.76 -13.15 4.43
C ALA A 203 -2.86 -11.91 4.26
N SER A 204 -1.62 -12.13 3.84
CA SER A 204 -0.70 -11.05 3.47
C SER A 204 0.05 -11.40 2.20
N VAL A 205 0.28 -10.39 1.35
CA VAL A 205 0.96 -10.49 0.05
C VAL A 205 2.07 -9.46 0.01
N GLY A 206 3.28 -9.91 -0.24
CA GLY A 206 4.47 -9.05 -0.30
C GLY A 206 5.57 -9.68 -1.14
N ASP A 207 6.64 -8.93 -1.41
CA ASP A 207 7.70 -9.33 -2.34
C ASP A 207 9.11 -9.36 -1.71
N SER A 208 9.28 -8.72 -0.55
CA SER A 208 10.60 -8.40 -0.01
C SER A 208 10.73 -8.61 1.50
N ALA A 209 11.94 -8.44 2.02
CA ALA A 209 12.20 -8.51 3.44
C ALA A 209 11.36 -7.54 4.28
N GLY A 210 10.94 -6.41 3.72
CA GLY A 210 10.04 -5.46 4.38
C GLY A 210 8.69 -6.05 4.77
N ASP A 211 8.28 -7.17 4.13
CA ASP A 211 7.00 -7.84 4.37
C ASP A 211 7.07 -8.95 5.43
N ILE A 212 8.27 -9.32 5.87
CA ILE A 212 8.49 -10.39 6.84
C ILE A 212 7.67 -10.16 8.12
N SER A 213 7.63 -8.93 8.60
CA SER A 213 6.87 -8.59 9.81
C SER A 213 5.35 -8.77 9.59
N MET A 214 4.84 -8.45 8.40
CA MET A 214 3.45 -8.67 8.00
C MET A 214 3.13 -10.16 7.84
N PHE A 215 4.03 -10.94 7.26
CA PHE A 215 3.89 -12.39 7.11
C PHE A 215 3.80 -13.10 8.46
N LYS A 216 4.58 -12.68 9.45
CA LYS A 216 4.54 -13.23 10.81
C LYS A 216 3.18 -13.06 11.50
N GLU A 217 2.41 -12.06 11.11
CA GLU A 217 1.09 -11.76 11.68
C GLU A 217 -0.07 -12.34 10.85
N SER A 218 0.20 -13.14 9.83
CA SER A 218 -0.80 -13.68 8.91
C SER A 218 -0.88 -15.20 8.97
N GLY A 219 -2.09 -15.73 8.84
CA GLY A 219 -2.33 -17.18 8.69
C GLY A 219 -1.99 -17.67 7.28
N LEU A 220 -2.07 -16.77 6.29
CA LEU A 220 -1.75 -17.05 4.89
C LEU A 220 -0.76 -15.99 4.34
N PRO A 221 0.56 -16.13 4.59
CA PRO A 221 1.57 -15.32 3.93
C PRO A 221 1.84 -15.83 2.51
N ILE A 222 1.81 -14.92 1.52
CA ILE A 222 2.05 -15.17 0.10
C ILE A 222 3.20 -14.30 -0.36
N CYS A 223 4.30 -14.90 -0.81
CA CYS A 223 5.40 -14.21 -1.44
C CYS A 223 5.11 -14.10 -2.94
N PHE A 224 4.88 -12.88 -3.42
CA PHE A 224 4.52 -12.58 -4.80
C PHE A 224 5.64 -11.82 -5.50
N ASN A 225 6.02 -12.23 -6.72
CA ASN A 225 7.06 -11.59 -7.53
C ASN A 225 8.32 -11.26 -6.71
N PRO A 226 8.95 -12.25 -6.04
CA PRO A 226 9.98 -12.04 -5.04
C PRO A 226 11.12 -11.14 -5.51
N TRP A 227 11.43 -10.10 -4.72
CA TRP A 227 12.61 -9.27 -4.92
C TRP A 227 13.86 -9.92 -4.34
N ASP A 228 13.70 -10.59 -3.20
CA ASP A 228 14.77 -11.34 -2.51
C ASP A 228 14.23 -12.65 -1.93
N ASP A 229 15.12 -13.51 -1.44
CA ASP A 229 14.76 -14.84 -0.97
C ASP A 229 14.24 -14.87 0.48
N ARG A 230 14.49 -13.83 1.27
CA ARG A 230 14.15 -13.82 2.71
C ARG A 230 12.67 -14.02 3.01
N PRO A 231 11.71 -13.37 2.32
CA PRO A 231 10.29 -13.59 2.58
C PRO A 231 9.81 -14.99 2.18
N LYS A 232 10.50 -15.66 1.24
CA LYS A 232 10.13 -17.02 0.80
C LYS A 232 10.16 -18.03 1.93
N GLU A 233 11.06 -17.86 2.92
CA GLU A 233 11.19 -18.77 4.07
C GLU A 233 9.95 -18.81 4.97
N LEU A 234 9.17 -17.73 5.00
CA LEU A 234 7.96 -17.59 5.81
C LEU A 234 6.67 -17.75 5.00
N ALA A 235 6.76 -17.64 3.68
CA ALA A 235 5.61 -17.75 2.81
C ALA A 235 5.06 -19.18 2.78
N ARG A 236 3.73 -19.31 2.78
CA ARG A 236 3.06 -20.58 2.49
C ARG A 236 2.97 -20.85 1.00
N HIS A 237 2.90 -19.80 0.20
CA HIS A 237 2.87 -19.87 -1.25
C HIS A 237 3.84 -18.85 -1.83
N ILE A 238 4.51 -19.26 -2.90
CA ILE A 238 5.39 -18.40 -3.69
C ILE A 238 4.79 -18.32 -5.08
N VAL A 239 4.53 -17.10 -5.56
CA VAL A 239 4.00 -16.81 -6.88
C VAL A 239 5.03 -15.96 -7.61
N GLU A 240 5.75 -16.53 -8.55
CA GLU A 240 6.78 -15.84 -9.33
C GLU A 240 6.21 -15.11 -10.55
N GLU A 241 5.06 -15.56 -11.04
CA GLU A 241 4.38 -14.92 -12.16
C GLU A 241 3.75 -13.59 -11.74
N LYS A 242 3.92 -12.56 -12.56
CA LYS A 242 3.35 -11.22 -12.36
C LYS A 242 1.84 -11.18 -12.69
N ASN A 243 1.07 -12.06 -12.07
CA ASN A 243 -0.38 -12.17 -12.26
C ASN A 243 -1.09 -12.38 -10.92
N LEU A 244 -1.77 -11.36 -10.45
CA LEU A 244 -2.48 -11.38 -9.18
C LEU A 244 -3.74 -12.28 -9.18
N GLN A 245 -4.18 -12.79 -10.32
CA GLN A 245 -5.24 -13.80 -10.38
C GLN A 245 -4.85 -15.08 -9.62
N LEU A 246 -3.57 -15.46 -9.69
CA LEU A 246 -3.05 -16.60 -8.93
C LEU A 246 -3.13 -16.35 -7.42
N VAL A 247 -2.85 -15.13 -6.99
CA VAL A 247 -2.99 -14.72 -5.59
C VAL A 247 -4.45 -14.77 -5.14
N GLU A 248 -5.39 -14.27 -5.94
CA GLU A 248 -6.82 -14.36 -5.63
C GLU A 248 -7.25 -15.81 -5.46
N THR A 249 -6.85 -16.68 -6.38
CA THR A 249 -7.17 -18.12 -6.34
C THR A 249 -6.69 -18.74 -5.01
N ILE A 250 -5.43 -18.51 -4.64
CA ILE A 250 -4.84 -19.03 -3.39
C ILE A 250 -5.63 -18.52 -2.17
N ILE A 251 -5.98 -17.23 -2.14
CA ILE A 251 -6.73 -16.63 -1.03
C ILE A 251 -8.12 -17.28 -0.93
N LEU A 252 -8.84 -17.37 -2.03
CA LEU A 252 -10.20 -17.92 -2.04
C LEU A 252 -10.21 -19.40 -1.64
N GLU A 253 -9.30 -20.22 -2.15
CA GLU A 253 -9.13 -21.62 -1.79
C GLU A 253 -8.83 -21.79 -0.30
N HIS A 254 -7.91 -20.98 0.25
CA HIS A 254 -7.54 -21.04 1.67
C HIS A 254 -8.75 -20.79 2.58
N PHE A 255 -9.61 -19.84 2.22
CA PHE A 255 -10.82 -19.51 3.00
C PHE A 255 -12.05 -20.31 2.59
N GLY A 256 -11.93 -21.28 1.69
CA GLY A 256 -13.03 -22.14 1.26
C GLY A 256 -14.13 -21.39 0.51
N ILE A 257 -13.78 -20.32 -0.21
CA ILE A 257 -14.71 -19.50 -0.97
C ILE A 257 -14.65 -19.92 -2.45
N PRO A 258 -15.78 -20.22 -3.09
CA PRO A 258 -15.78 -20.58 -4.50
C PRO A 258 -15.24 -19.44 -5.37
N SER A 259 -14.33 -19.74 -6.29
CA SER A 259 -14.01 -18.85 -7.38
C SER A 259 -15.25 -18.75 -8.28
N THR A 260 -15.78 -17.54 -8.46
CA THR A 260 -16.84 -17.35 -9.47
C THR A 260 -16.22 -17.53 -10.85
N SER A 261 -16.70 -18.57 -11.54
CA SER A 261 -16.43 -18.79 -12.98
C SER A 261 -16.97 -17.64 -13.84
#